data_31eb3a656217921fc8c0c7355f1608f2
#
_entry.id   31eb3a656217921fc8c0c7355f1608f2
#
_cell.length_a   1.000
_cell.length_b   1.000
_cell.length_c   1.000
_cell.angle_alpha   90.00
_cell.angle_beta   90.00
_cell.angle_gamma   90.00
#
_symmetry.space_group_name_H-M   'P 1'
#
loop_
_entity.id
_entity.type
_entity.pdbx_description
1 polymer ?
#
loop_
_entity_poly.entity_id
_entity_poly.type
_entity_poly.pdbx_seq_one_letter_code
_entity_poly.pdbx_strand_id
1 'polypeptide(L)'
;MKPDWKIGSPNLHSRVHRGVYRAQPSRRVYIPKADGRQRPLGIAALEDKIVQQAVVTILNQIYEVDFKGFSYGFRPGRSPHQALDALTVGIQWKRVNWVLDADIRGFFDNMSHEWTMKFIEHRVADRRVLRLIQKWLKAGVSEDGQWSETNLGTPQGAVVSPLLANVYLHYAFDQWVEVWRKKVAKGDVIVVRYADDLVLGFQYRTEAERFLREFRERLAKFGLELHADKTRLIEFGRFAARGRKQRGQGKPETFTFLGFTHYCGQRHSNGAFIVWRITAKKRMAAKLNAIKAELQRRRHHRTTEVGAWLRRVVLGYYQYHAVPGNTRQLRIFSRRVCWLWRTVLVRRSQRAQVGWDRLYPLFSRWIPRPRILHPYPMARFAALHPW
;
A
#
# COMPACT_ATOMS: atom_id res chain seq x y z
N MET A 1 -28.93 2.91 24.59
CA MET A 1 -27.86 3.38 25.48
C MET A 1 -26.94 4.29 24.68
N LYS A 2 -26.97 5.61 24.87
CA LYS A 2 -26.01 6.53 24.25
C LYS A 2 -24.67 6.35 24.97
N PRO A 3 -23.54 6.18 24.31
CA PRO A 3 -22.27 6.03 25.00
C PRO A 3 -21.87 7.34 25.65
N ASP A 4 -21.65 7.31 26.95
CA ASP A 4 -21.16 8.44 27.77
C ASP A 4 -19.71 8.81 27.42
N TRP A 5 -19.49 9.35 26.23
CA TRP A 5 -18.18 9.81 25.79
C TRP A 5 -17.69 11.06 26.55
N LYS A 6 -18.60 11.78 27.23
CA LYS A 6 -18.26 13.00 28.00
C LYS A 6 -17.52 12.73 29.31
N ILE A 7 -17.59 11.52 29.86
CA ILE A 7 -17.02 11.22 31.20
C ILE A 7 -15.53 10.80 31.13
N GLY A 8 -15.05 10.26 30.02
CA GLY A 8 -13.66 9.76 29.91
C GLY A 8 -12.60 10.82 29.55
N SER A 9 -12.96 11.85 28.82
CA SER A 9 -12.02 12.79 28.20
C SER A 9 -11.23 13.66 29.21
N PRO A 10 -11.85 14.30 30.21
CA PRO A 10 -11.11 15.11 31.18
C PRO A 10 -10.15 14.30 32.06
N ASN A 11 -10.56 13.06 32.39
CA ASN A 11 -9.73 12.13 33.17
C ASN A 11 -8.50 11.65 32.37
N LEU A 12 -8.67 11.34 31.06
CA LEU A 12 -7.58 10.88 30.20
C LEU A 12 -6.48 11.93 30.07
N HIS A 13 -6.84 13.20 29.79
CA HIS A 13 -5.88 14.30 29.73
C HIS A 13 -5.07 14.43 31.05
N SER A 14 -5.74 14.43 32.19
CA SER A 14 -5.11 14.51 33.50
C SER A 14 -4.17 13.34 33.78
N ARG A 15 -4.55 12.10 33.37
CA ARG A 15 -3.69 10.91 33.51
C ARG A 15 -2.44 10.99 32.64
N VAL A 16 -2.57 11.45 31.40
CA VAL A 16 -1.43 11.64 30.50
C VAL A 16 -0.50 12.71 31.02
N HIS A 17 -1.05 13.88 31.44
CA HIS A 17 -0.27 14.99 31.96
C HIS A 17 0.52 14.64 33.24
N ARG A 18 -0.10 13.92 34.18
CA ARG A 18 0.55 13.42 35.39
C ARG A 18 1.44 12.21 35.21
N GLY A 19 1.55 11.64 33.97
CA GLY A 19 2.38 10.49 33.68
C GLY A 19 1.83 9.13 34.16
N VAL A 20 0.63 9.08 34.74
CA VAL A 20 -0.02 7.87 35.27
C VAL A 20 -0.84 7.12 34.21
N TYR A 21 -0.89 7.62 32.97
CA TYR A 21 -1.51 6.90 31.85
C TYR A 21 -0.83 5.55 31.62
N ARG A 22 -1.66 4.50 31.43
CA ARG A 22 -1.22 3.13 31.12
C ARG A 22 -1.78 2.72 29.77
N ALA A 23 -0.89 2.32 28.83
CA ALA A 23 -1.28 1.74 27.57
C ALA A 23 -1.93 0.35 27.79
N GLN A 24 -2.98 0.07 27.04
CA GLN A 24 -3.68 -1.21 27.10
C GLN A 24 -3.14 -2.17 26.03
N PRO A 25 -3.13 -3.49 26.28
CA PRO A 25 -2.79 -4.47 25.26
C PRO A 25 -3.73 -4.35 24.04
N SER A 26 -3.16 -4.43 22.84
CA SER A 26 -3.96 -4.42 21.61
C SER A 26 -4.70 -5.74 21.44
N ARG A 27 -6.02 -5.71 21.21
CA ARG A 27 -6.80 -6.91 20.92
C ARG A 27 -6.44 -7.46 19.53
N ARG A 28 -5.99 -8.70 19.47
CA ARG A 28 -5.64 -9.38 18.22
C ARG A 28 -6.90 -9.83 17.48
N VAL A 29 -6.93 -9.56 16.18
CA VAL A 29 -7.97 -10.02 15.24
C VAL A 29 -7.29 -10.44 13.95
N TYR A 30 -7.76 -11.51 13.32
CA TYR A 30 -7.18 -12.02 12.08
C TYR A 30 -8.03 -11.64 10.87
N ILE A 31 -7.37 -11.11 9.84
CA ILE A 31 -7.99 -10.82 8.54
C ILE A 31 -7.39 -11.74 7.48
N PRO A 32 -8.24 -12.45 6.68
CA PRO A 32 -7.76 -13.33 5.64
C PRO A 32 -7.03 -12.54 4.54
N LYS A 33 -5.84 -13.01 4.15
CA LYS A 33 -5.09 -12.53 2.99
C LYS A 33 -5.60 -13.20 1.72
N ALA A 34 -5.31 -12.58 0.56
CA ALA A 34 -5.67 -13.14 -0.75
C ALA A 34 -4.97 -14.46 -1.09
N ASP A 35 -3.92 -14.83 -0.35
CA ASP A 35 -3.17 -16.08 -0.48
C ASP A 35 -3.63 -17.18 0.52
N GLY A 36 -4.74 -16.96 1.23
CA GLY A 36 -5.30 -17.87 2.22
C GLY A 36 -4.68 -17.76 3.61
N ARG A 37 -3.55 -17.08 3.78
CA ARG A 37 -2.94 -16.83 5.09
C ARG A 37 -3.72 -15.77 5.87
N GLN A 38 -3.55 -15.76 7.17
CA GLN A 38 -4.15 -14.76 8.05
C GLN A 38 -3.17 -13.61 8.31
N ARG A 39 -3.70 -12.38 8.40
CA ARG A 39 -2.94 -11.21 8.84
C ARG A 39 -3.40 -10.85 10.25
N PRO A 40 -2.52 -10.92 11.25
CA PRO A 40 -2.86 -10.44 12.58
C PRO A 40 -2.97 -8.91 12.56
N LEU A 41 -4.05 -8.38 13.14
CA LEU A 41 -4.23 -6.96 13.41
C LEU A 41 -4.37 -6.74 14.91
N GLY A 42 -3.73 -5.71 15.44
CA GLY A 42 -3.88 -5.26 16.81
C GLY A 42 -4.86 -4.08 16.87
N ILE A 43 -6.02 -4.28 17.48
CA ILE A 43 -6.98 -3.20 17.71
C ILE A 43 -6.66 -2.57 19.05
N ALA A 44 -6.10 -1.37 19.05
CA ALA A 44 -5.82 -0.59 20.24
C ALA A 44 -7.12 -0.11 20.91
N ALA A 45 -7.09 0.08 22.24
CA ALA A 45 -8.17 0.68 23.00
C ALA A 45 -8.46 2.12 22.52
N LEU A 46 -9.69 2.59 22.77
CA LEU A 46 -10.09 3.92 22.29
C LEU A 46 -9.21 5.04 22.87
N GLU A 47 -8.93 4.99 24.18
CA GLU A 47 -8.05 5.95 24.84
C GLU A 47 -6.65 5.97 24.21
N ASP A 48 -6.09 4.79 23.92
CA ASP A 48 -4.78 4.68 23.28
C ASP A 48 -4.80 5.29 21.87
N LYS A 49 -5.86 5.06 21.10
CA LYS A 49 -6.01 5.68 19.78
C LYS A 49 -6.00 7.22 19.86
N ILE A 50 -6.70 7.79 20.86
CA ILE A 50 -6.75 9.24 21.04
C ILE A 50 -5.36 9.79 21.39
N VAL A 51 -4.67 9.19 22.36
CA VAL A 51 -3.34 9.65 22.78
C VAL A 51 -2.32 9.43 21.67
N GLN A 52 -2.35 8.29 20.99
CA GLN A 52 -1.49 8.02 19.85
C GLN A 52 -1.71 9.04 18.72
N GLN A 53 -2.98 9.36 18.39
CA GLN A 53 -3.27 10.34 17.35
C GLN A 53 -2.74 11.73 17.70
N ALA A 54 -2.85 12.17 18.95
CA ALA A 54 -2.30 13.44 19.40
C ALA A 54 -0.77 13.49 19.21
N VAL A 55 -0.07 12.43 19.62
CA VAL A 55 1.40 12.32 19.45
C VAL A 55 1.78 12.25 17.97
N VAL A 56 1.07 11.46 17.14
CA VAL A 56 1.30 11.35 15.70
C VAL A 56 1.15 12.72 15.01
N THR A 57 0.17 13.52 15.43
CA THR A 57 -0.04 14.86 14.86
C THR A 57 1.18 15.75 15.06
N ILE A 58 1.80 15.71 16.24
CA ILE A 58 3.01 16.48 16.56
C ILE A 58 4.23 15.91 15.83
N LEU A 59 4.43 14.59 15.91
CA LEU A 59 5.59 13.94 15.30
C LEU A 59 5.60 14.07 13.78
N ASN A 60 4.44 14.09 13.12
CA ASN A 60 4.36 14.34 11.68
C ASN A 60 4.96 15.71 11.32
N GLN A 61 4.75 16.76 12.10
CA GLN A 61 5.35 18.07 11.84
C GLN A 61 6.89 18.04 11.93
N ILE A 62 7.42 17.20 12.82
CA ILE A 62 8.87 17.04 13.00
C ILE A 62 9.48 16.24 11.85
N TYR A 63 8.88 15.08 11.52
CA TYR A 63 9.50 14.14 10.58
C TYR A 63 9.19 14.42 9.10
N GLU A 64 8.11 15.15 8.77
CA GLU A 64 7.78 15.44 7.37
C GLU A 64 8.87 16.29 6.69
N VAL A 65 9.61 17.11 7.42
CA VAL A 65 10.74 17.88 6.88
C VAL A 65 11.98 17.02 6.64
N ASP A 66 12.12 15.90 7.35
CA ASP A 66 13.27 14.99 7.21
C ASP A 66 13.04 13.91 6.15
N PHE A 67 11.79 13.44 5.98
CA PHE A 67 11.46 12.35 5.10
C PHE A 67 11.78 12.65 3.64
N LYS A 68 12.40 11.70 2.97
CA LYS A 68 12.82 11.83 1.57
C LYS A 68 11.63 11.90 0.59
N GLY A 69 11.80 12.63 -0.50
CA GLY A 69 10.78 12.84 -1.51
C GLY A 69 10.27 11.55 -2.19
N PHE A 70 11.09 10.48 -2.20
CA PHE A 70 10.75 9.18 -2.76
C PHE A 70 9.98 8.24 -1.81
N SER A 71 9.71 8.66 -0.56
CA SER A 71 8.89 7.95 0.42
C SER A 71 7.47 8.49 0.39
N TYR A 72 6.45 7.61 0.20
CA TYR A 72 5.06 8.01 -0.02
C TYR A 72 4.07 7.42 0.99
N GLY A 73 4.31 6.21 1.49
CA GLY A 73 3.35 5.49 2.33
C GLY A 73 3.11 6.14 3.68
N PHE A 74 1.85 6.21 4.11
CA PHE A 74 1.42 6.70 5.43
C PHE A 74 1.83 8.14 5.76
N ARG A 75 2.15 8.96 4.79
CA ARG A 75 2.54 10.36 4.96
C ARG A 75 1.40 11.31 4.62
N PRO A 76 1.22 12.41 5.38
CA PRO A 76 0.25 13.45 5.04
C PRO A 76 0.46 14.01 3.63
N GLY A 77 -0.63 14.23 2.89
CA GLY A 77 -0.56 14.77 1.53
C GLY A 77 0.06 13.84 0.47
N ARG A 78 0.51 12.63 0.84
CA ARG A 78 1.04 11.64 -0.10
C ARG A 78 0.03 10.54 -0.40
N SER A 79 0.07 10.00 -1.62
CA SER A 79 -0.88 8.99 -2.07
C SER A 79 -0.21 7.84 -2.83
N PRO A 80 -0.88 6.66 -2.93
CA PRO A 80 -0.39 5.56 -3.78
C PRO A 80 -0.22 5.97 -5.24
N HIS A 81 -1.08 6.85 -5.76
CA HIS A 81 -1.00 7.28 -7.15
C HIS A 81 0.22 8.17 -7.41
N GLN A 82 0.66 8.98 -6.44
CA GLN A 82 1.91 9.74 -6.56
C GLN A 82 3.12 8.82 -6.62
N ALA A 83 3.17 7.78 -5.80
CA ALA A 83 4.23 6.76 -5.87
C ALA A 83 4.25 6.02 -7.22
N LEU A 84 3.06 5.63 -7.73
CA LEU A 84 2.91 4.99 -9.04
C LEU A 84 3.34 5.91 -10.19
N ASP A 85 3.05 7.20 -10.10
CA ASP A 85 3.44 8.19 -11.11
C ASP A 85 4.94 8.45 -11.08
N ALA A 86 5.53 8.63 -9.89
CA ALA A 86 6.98 8.79 -9.72
C ALA A 86 7.75 7.58 -10.28
N LEU A 87 7.27 6.36 -10.01
CA LEU A 87 7.85 5.13 -10.57
C LEU A 87 7.78 5.11 -12.09
N THR A 88 6.61 5.41 -12.66
CA THR A 88 6.40 5.41 -14.11
C THR A 88 7.26 6.47 -14.80
N VAL A 89 7.27 7.69 -14.27
CA VAL A 89 8.08 8.81 -14.81
C VAL A 89 9.55 8.47 -14.68
N GLY A 90 10.00 8.00 -13.51
CA GLY A 90 11.39 7.62 -13.29
C GLY A 90 11.90 6.58 -14.29
N ILE A 91 11.15 5.50 -14.51
CA ILE A 91 11.55 4.46 -15.48
C ILE A 91 11.53 4.99 -16.93
N GLN A 92 10.58 5.86 -17.28
CA GLN A 92 10.48 6.38 -18.66
C GLN A 92 11.53 7.45 -18.99
N TRP A 93 11.92 8.28 -18.03
CA TRP A 93 12.77 9.43 -18.25
C TRP A 93 14.24 9.18 -17.89
N LYS A 94 14.50 8.33 -16.90
CA LYS A 94 15.86 7.91 -16.55
C LYS A 94 16.27 6.67 -17.37
N ARG A 95 17.56 6.38 -17.39
CA ARG A 95 18.14 5.24 -18.13
C ARG A 95 17.97 3.93 -17.37
N VAL A 96 16.78 3.67 -16.85
CA VAL A 96 16.50 2.45 -16.10
C VAL A 96 16.39 1.26 -17.04
N ASN A 97 17.17 0.20 -16.78
CA ASN A 97 17.14 -1.08 -17.50
C ASN A 97 16.92 -2.27 -16.57
N TRP A 98 17.07 -2.09 -15.25
CA TRP A 98 16.91 -3.11 -14.24
C TRP A 98 16.02 -2.59 -13.13
N VAL A 99 15.06 -3.39 -12.71
CA VAL A 99 14.16 -3.05 -11.60
C VAL A 99 14.34 -4.08 -10.50
N LEU A 100 14.62 -3.62 -9.31
CA LEU A 100 14.61 -4.39 -8.07
C LEU A 100 13.26 -4.17 -7.38
N ASP A 101 12.44 -5.20 -7.37
CA ASP A 101 11.18 -5.29 -6.61
C ASP A 101 11.52 -5.97 -5.28
N ALA A 102 11.49 -5.23 -4.18
CA ALA A 102 11.98 -5.68 -2.89
C ALA A 102 10.87 -5.64 -1.82
N ASP A 103 10.71 -6.74 -1.09
CA ASP A 103 9.73 -6.92 -0.01
C ASP A 103 10.50 -7.23 1.30
N ILE A 104 10.26 -6.47 2.35
CA ILE A 104 10.84 -6.73 3.67
C ILE A 104 9.98 -7.77 4.39
N ARG A 105 10.63 -8.85 4.84
CA ARG A 105 9.94 -9.95 5.50
C ARG A 105 9.39 -9.53 6.86
N GLY A 106 8.05 -9.59 7.02
CA GLY A 106 7.41 -9.34 8.31
C GLY A 106 7.81 -8.02 8.97
N PHE A 107 7.95 -6.94 8.19
CA PHE A 107 8.53 -5.68 8.65
C PHE A 107 7.94 -5.19 9.98
N PHE A 108 6.61 -5.10 10.09
CA PHE A 108 5.94 -4.63 11.31
C PHE A 108 6.13 -5.57 12.52
N ASP A 109 6.35 -6.86 12.27
CA ASP A 109 6.51 -7.86 13.30
C ASP A 109 7.98 -7.97 13.78
N ASN A 110 8.93 -7.49 12.96
CA ASN A 110 10.38 -7.59 13.22
C ASN A 110 11.04 -6.24 13.57
N MET A 111 10.28 -5.15 13.68
CA MET A 111 10.84 -3.86 14.10
C MET A 111 11.42 -3.96 15.52
N SER A 112 12.70 -3.69 15.69
CA SER A 112 13.35 -3.63 17.01
C SER A 112 12.84 -2.43 17.81
N HIS A 113 12.37 -2.67 19.05
CA HIS A 113 11.97 -1.61 19.96
C HIS A 113 13.16 -0.71 20.31
N GLU A 114 14.34 -1.29 20.52
CA GLU A 114 15.57 -0.57 20.83
C GLU A 114 15.94 0.42 19.70
N TRP A 115 16.01 -0.07 18.46
CA TRP A 115 16.29 0.79 17.30
C TRP A 115 15.20 1.83 17.08
N THR A 116 13.94 1.46 17.27
CA THR A 116 12.81 2.41 17.16
C THR A 116 13.00 3.58 18.15
N MET A 117 13.32 3.28 19.41
CA MET A 117 13.55 4.30 20.40
C MET A 117 14.76 5.17 20.07
N LYS A 118 15.92 4.57 19.72
CA LYS A 118 17.12 5.31 19.29
C LYS A 118 16.85 6.27 18.14
N PHE A 119 16.09 5.82 17.13
CA PHE A 119 15.73 6.67 15.99
C PHE A 119 14.82 7.84 16.38
N ILE A 120 13.90 7.63 17.30
CA ILE A 120 13.02 8.71 17.77
C ILE A 120 13.79 9.69 18.64
N GLU A 121 14.62 9.22 19.55
CA GLU A 121 15.47 10.02 20.44
C GLU A 121 16.41 10.95 19.68
N HIS A 122 16.79 10.58 18.47
CA HIS A 122 17.61 11.42 17.59
C HIS A 122 16.96 12.77 17.25
N ARG A 123 15.62 12.86 17.26
CA ARG A 123 14.86 14.08 16.93
C ARG A 123 13.95 14.58 18.05
N VAL A 124 13.63 13.75 19.00
CA VAL A 124 12.67 14.04 20.07
C VAL A 124 13.34 13.90 21.40
N ALA A 125 13.59 15.03 22.08
CA ALA A 125 14.20 15.07 23.42
C ALA A 125 13.18 14.99 24.56
N ASP A 126 11.88 15.24 24.30
CA ASP A 126 10.85 15.21 25.35
C ASP A 126 10.65 13.79 25.90
N ARG A 127 11.15 13.57 27.12
CA ARG A 127 11.07 12.28 27.81
C ARG A 127 9.64 11.79 28.04
N ARG A 128 8.64 12.69 28.09
CA ARG A 128 7.23 12.31 28.24
C ARG A 128 6.70 11.65 26.98
N VAL A 129 7.03 12.21 25.81
CA VAL A 129 6.67 11.63 24.51
C VAL A 129 7.38 10.28 24.31
N LEU A 130 8.67 10.20 24.59
CA LEU A 130 9.45 8.96 24.50
C LEU A 130 8.86 7.87 25.41
N ARG A 131 8.49 8.21 26.64
CA ARG A 131 7.85 7.28 27.57
C ARG A 131 6.50 6.77 27.06
N LEU A 132 5.68 7.62 26.43
CA LEU A 132 4.42 7.20 25.83
C LEU A 132 4.65 6.17 24.71
N ILE A 133 5.59 6.43 23.81
CA ILE A 133 5.92 5.49 22.72
C ILE A 133 6.43 4.18 23.28
N GLN A 134 7.31 4.21 24.27
CA GLN A 134 7.82 3.01 24.94
C GLN A 134 6.68 2.19 25.60
N LYS A 135 5.71 2.86 26.24
CA LYS A 135 4.53 2.20 26.82
C LYS A 135 3.71 1.48 25.74
N TRP A 136 3.52 2.07 24.56
CA TRP A 136 2.77 1.43 23.46
C TRP A 136 3.51 0.26 22.84
N LEU A 137 4.83 0.35 22.69
CA LEU A 137 5.65 -0.76 22.18
C LEU A 137 5.63 -1.96 23.13
N LYS A 138 5.61 -1.72 24.47
CA LYS A 138 5.60 -2.73 25.50
C LYS A 138 4.21 -3.17 25.97
N ALA A 139 3.13 -2.57 25.47
CA ALA A 139 1.77 -2.87 25.93
C ALA A 139 1.33 -4.32 25.69
N GLY A 140 1.96 -4.98 24.72
CA GLY A 140 1.65 -6.35 24.37
C GLY A 140 0.38 -6.49 23.55
N VAL A 141 -0.03 -7.74 23.38
CA VAL A 141 -1.21 -8.15 22.63
C VAL A 141 -2.08 -9.05 23.50
N SER A 142 -3.39 -8.85 23.43
CA SER A 142 -4.37 -9.75 24.04
C SER A 142 -5.06 -10.56 22.95
N GLU A 143 -5.01 -11.89 23.08
CA GLU A 143 -5.66 -12.85 22.19
C GLU A 143 -6.49 -13.81 23.03
N ASP A 144 -7.77 -13.91 22.77
CA ASP A 144 -8.74 -14.74 23.52
C ASP A 144 -8.68 -14.55 25.03
N GLY A 145 -8.39 -13.30 25.49
CA GLY A 145 -8.27 -12.96 26.91
C GLY A 145 -6.91 -13.23 27.53
N GLN A 146 -5.99 -13.89 26.81
CA GLN A 146 -4.62 -14.09 27.25
C GLN A 146 -3.72 -12.94 26.78
N TRP A 147 -2.93 -12.40 27.70
CA TRP A 147 -1.94 -11.37 27.41
C TRP A 147 -0.61 -12.01 27.04
N SER A 148 0.03 -11.46 26.01
CA SER A 148 1.40 -11.81 25.63
C SER A 148 2.25 -10.56 25.48
N GLU A 149 3.46 -10.60 26.02
CA GLU A 149 4.44 -9.55 25.84
C GLU A 149 4.95 -9.53 24.40
N THR A 150 5.21 -8.32 23.88
CA THR A 150 5.87 -8.15 22.56
C THR A 150 7.22 -7.48 22.78
N ASN A 151 8.31 -8.22 22.52
CA ASN A 151 9.68 -7.70 22.59
C ASN A 151 10.16 -7.13 21.26
N LEU A 152 9.45 -7.43 20.17
CA LEU A 152 9.70 -6.97 18.81
C LEU A 152 8.39 -6.57 18.16
N GLY A 153 8.51 -5.71 17.16
CA GLY A 153 7.40 -5.31 16.31
C GLY A 153 6.49 -4.25 16.92
N THR A 154 5.56 -3.84 16.12
CA THR A 154 4.49 -2.90 16.51
C THR A 154 3.15 -3.45 16.01
N PRO A 155 2.06 -3.38 16.80
CA PRO A 155 0.78 -3.93 16.41
C PRO A 155 0.30 -3.33 15.08
N GLN A 156 0.10 -4.18 14.07
CA GLN A 156 -0.50 -3.75 12.81
C GLN A 156 -1.94 -3.29 13.08
N GLY A 157 -2.20 -1.98 12.97
CA GLY A 157 -3.50 -1.38 13.25
C GLY A 157 -3.51 -0.37 14.40
N ALA A 158 -2.42 -0.21 15.16
CA ALA A 158 -2.24 0.90 16.07
C ALA A 158 -2.00 2.21 15.27
N VAL A 159 -2.49 3.33 15.78
CA VAL A 159 -2.44 4.64 15.09
C VAL A 159 -1.01 5.14 14.89
N VAL A 160 -0.13 4.87 15.85
CA VAL A 160 1.27 5.31 15.82
C VAL A 160 2.15 4.44 14.92
N SER A 161 1.79 3.17 14.69
CA SER A 161 2.65 2.20 13.99
C SER A 161 3.07 2.62 12.58
N PRO A 162 2.20 3.24 11.74
CA PRO A 162 2.60 3.72 10.41
C PRO A 162 3.69 4.80 10.44
N LEU A 163 3.63 5.70 11.41
CA LEU A 163 4.65 6.73 11.58
C LEU A 163 5.96 6.13 12.09
N LEU A 164 5.91 5.25 13.10
CA LEU A 164 7.10 4.56 13.61
C LEU A 164 7.78 3.75 12.51
N ALA A 165 7.00 3.08 11.65
CA ALA A 165 7.48 2.37 10.48
C ALA A 165 8.23 3.27 9.50
N ASN A 166 7.70 4.47 9.23
CA ASN A 166 8.37 5.45 8.38
C ASN A 166 9.65 6.00 9.01
N VAL A 167 9.64 6.30 10.32
CA VAL A 167 10.84 6.74 11.05
C VAL A 167 11.92 5.64 11.01
N TYR A 168 11.54 4.40 11.26
CA TYR A 168 12.47 3.26 11.20
C TYR A 168 13.13 3.13 9.84
N LEU A 169 12.35 3.11 8.76
CA LEU A 169 12.87 2.99 7.40
C LEU A 169 13.62 4.25 6.93
N HIS A 170 13.29 5.42 7.48
CA HIS A 170 14.04 6.64 7.20
C HIS A 170 15.52 6.49 7.60
N TYR A 171 15.79 5.96 8.78
CA TYR A 171 17.18 5.77 9.26
C TYR A 171 17.81 4.47 8.74
N ALA A 172 17.06 3.38 8.70
CA ALA A 172 17.59 2.10 8.23
C ALA A 172 17.84 2.07 6.73
N PHE A 173 16.99 2.73 5.93
CA PHE A 173 17.02 2.66 4.47
C PHE A 173 17.16 4.01 3.78
N ASP A 174 16.24 4.99 4.01
CA ASP A 174 16.11 6.17 3.16
C ASP A 174 17.38 7.05 3.15
N GLN A 175 18.00 7.28 4.29
CA GLN A 175 19.25 8.05 4.39
C GLN A 175 20.40 7.29 3.73
N TRP A 176 20.49 5.99 3.97
CA TRP A 176 21.54 5.17 3.39
C TRP A 176 21.44 5.12 1.86
N VAL A 177 20.26 4.87 1.30
CA VAL A 177 20.08 4.79 -0.16
C VAL A 177 20.33 6.14 -0.82
N GLU A 178 20.00 7.25 -0.17
CA GLU A 178 20.30 8.59 -0.68
C GLU A 178 21.82 8.83 -0.82
N VAL A 179 22.59 8.42 0.20
CA VAL A 179 24.07 8.48 0.16
C VAL A 179 24.60 7.52 -0.90
N TRP A 180 24.10 6.29 -0.95
CA TRP A 180 24.52 5.28 -1.92
C TRP A 180 24.30 5.76 -3.36
N ARG A 181 23.12 6.31 -3.63
CA ARG A 181 22.77 6.86 -4.93
C ARG A 181 23.68 8.00 -5.38
N LYS A 182 24.13 8.84 -4.45
CA LYS A 182 25.00 9.99 -4.74
C LYS A 182 26.48 9.65 -4.83
N LYS A 183 26.95 8.70 -4.01
CA LYS A 183 28.38 8.44 -3.85
C LYS A 183 28.87 7.15 -4.51
N VAL A 184 27.99 6.16 -4.67
CA VAL A 184 28.36 4.81 -5.14
C VAL A 184 27.89 4.52 -6.55
N ALA A 185 26.66 4.95 -6.88
CA ALA A 185 26.09 4.74 -8.21
C ALA A 185 26.80 5.59 -9.25
N LYS A 186 27.13 4.96 -10.39
CA LYS A 186 27.67 5.61 -11.60
C LYS A 186 26.58 5.91 -12.61
N GLY A 187 25.53 5.08 -12.63
CA GLY A 187 24.38 5.22 -13.49
C GLY A 187 23.17 5.87 -12.82
N ASP A 188 22.11 6.04 -13.61
CA ASP A 188 20.84 6.52 -13.08
C ASP A 188 20.24 5.50 -12.12
N VAL A 189 19.85 5.98 -10.93
CA VAL A 189 19.13 5.18 -9.91
C VAL A 189 17.88 5.92 -9.49
N ILE A 190 16.74 5.24 -9.56
CA ILE A 190 15.46 5.70 -9.01
C ILE A 190 15.06 4.89 -7.80
N VAL A 191 14.38 5.51 -6.87
CA VAL A 191 13.88 4.89 -5.65
C VAL A 191 12.44 5.32 -5.45
N VAL A 192 11.55 4.36 -5.19
CA VAL A 192 10.16 4.62 -4.78
C VAL A 192 9.81 3.69 -3.64
N ARG A 193 9.45 4.27 -2.50
CA ARG A 193 9.04 3.54 -1.30
C ARG A 193 7.60 3.87 -0.90
N TYR A 194 6.81 2.86 -0.68
CA TYR A 194 5.48 3.00 -0.09
C TYR A 194 5.37 2.10 1.14
N ALA A 195 5.58 2.66 2.33
CA ALA A 195 5.76 1.91 3.57
C ALA A 195 6.95 0.92 3.44
N ASP A 196 6.67 -0.39 3.57
CA ASP A 196 7.61 -1.49 3.41
C ASP A 196 7.74 -2.01 1.97
N ASP A 197 6.86 -1.59 1.06
CA ASP A 197 6.95 -1.92 -0.36
C ASP A 197 7.99 -1.02 -1.06
N LEU A 198 9.02 -1.61 -1.67
CA LEU A 198 10.17 -0.92 -2.26
C LEU A 198 10.34 -1.30 -3.73
N VAL A 199 10.46 -0.30 -4.59
CA VAL A 199 10.85 -0.50 -6.00
C VAL A 199 11.99 0.45 -6.33
N LEU A 200 13.11 -0.14 -6.79
CA LEU A 200 14.29 0.61 -7.24
C LEU A 200 14.55 0.32 -8.72
N GLY A 201 15.00 1.32 -9.46
CA GLY A 201 15.41 1.17 -10.85
C GLY A 201 16.87 1.54 -11.02
N PHE A 202 17.59 0.77 -11.82
CA PHE A 202 19.02 0.94 -12.06
C PHE A 202 19.33 0.97 -13.55
N GLN A 203 20.33 1.74 -13.93
CA GLN A 203 20.84 1.75 -15.29
C GLN A 203 21.65 0.48 -15.57
N TYR A 204 22.52 0.08 -14.65
CA TYR A 204 23.44 -1.05 -14.81
C TYR A 204 23.08 -2.23 -13.90
N ARG A 205 23.21 -3.44 -14.45
CA ARG A 205 22.96 -4.70 -13.74
C ARG A 205 23.90 -4.89 -12.56
N THR A 206 25.18 -4.63 -12.78
CA THR A 206 26.23 -4.79 -11.78
C THR A 206 25.98 -3.92 -10.55
N GLU A 207 25.48 -2.69 -10.77
CA GLU A 207 25.09 -1.79 -9.68
C GLU A 207 23.88 -2.30 -8.92
N ALA A 208 22.88 -2.84 -9.62
CA ALA A 208 21.69 -3.40 -8.98
C ALA A 208 22.03 -4.64 -8.13
N GLU A 209 22.91 -5.52 -8.62
CA GLU A 209 23.39 -6.70 -7.89
C GLU A 209 24.24 -6.31 -6.67
N ARG A 210 25.13 -5.33 -6.84
CA ARG A 210 25.93 -4.76 -5.74
C ARG A 210 25.02 -4.13 -4.68
N PHE A 211 24.07 -3.30 -5.11
CA PHE A 211 23.08 -2.69 -4.20
C PHE A 211 22.31 -3.75 -3.41
N LEU A 212 21.85 -4.81 -4.06
CA LEU A 212 21.08 -5.86 -3.41
C LEU A 212 21.87 -6.57 -2.31
N ARG A 213 23.18 -6.83 -2.52
CA ARG A 213 24.06 -7.39 -1.49
C ARG A 213 24.21 -6.44 -0.30
N GLU A 214 24.62 -5.20 -0.58
CA GLU A 214 24.82 -4.18 0.45
C GLU A 214 23.52 -3.85 1.20
N PHE A 215 22.38 -3.91 0.52
CA PHE A 215 21.07 -3.68 1.11
C PHE A 215 20.68 -4.80 2.09
N ARG A 216 20.97 -6.06 1.78
CA ARG A 216 20.77 -7.18 2.72
C ARG A 216 21.61 -7.00 3.98
N GLU A 217 22.86 -6.69 3.83
CA GLU A 217 23.79 -6.41 4.95
C GLU A 217 23.31 -5.21 5.78
N ARG A 218 22.84 -4.17 5.09
CA ARG A 218 22.30 -2.98 5.75
C ARG A 218 21.08 -3.29 6.60
N LEU A 219 20.10 -4.02 6.06
CA LEU A 219 18.87 -4.39 6.77
C LEU A 219 19.17 -5.30 7.97
N ALA A 220 20.09 -6.23 7.82
CA ALA A 220 20.48 -7.15 8.89
C ALA A 220 21.00 -6.42 10.14
N LYS A 221 21.69 -5.27 9.98
CA LYS A 221 22.13 -4.42 11.10
C LYS A 221 20.99 -3.88 11.96
N PHE A 222 19.80 -3.82 11.41
CA PHE A 222 18.58 -3.34 12.09
C PHE A 222 17.58 -4.46 12.36
N GLY A 223 18.00 -5.72 12.30
CA GLY A 223 17.12 -6.86 12.54
C GLY A 223 16.06 -7.10 11.47
N LEU A 224 16.26 -6.57 10.26
CA LEU A 224 15.37 -6.73 9.13
C LEU A 224 15.96 -7.65 8.05
N GLU A 225 15.10 -8.34 7.32
CA GLU A 225 15.48 -9.27 6.25
C GLU A 225 14.63 -9.04 5.00
N LEU A 226 15.22 -9.16 3.81
CA LEU A 226 14.48 -9.21 2.56
C LEU A 226 13.80 -10.58 2.37
N HIS A 227 12.55 -10.57 1.90
CA HIS A 227 11.85 -11.81 1.58
C HIS A 227 12.45 -12.45 0.33
N ALA A 228 13.11 -13.62 0.48
CA ALA A 228 13.85 -14.29 -0.60
C ALA A 228 13.00 -14.51 -1.87
N ASP A 229 11.80 -15.08 -1.71
CA ASP A 229 10.94 -15.45 -2.84
C ASP A 229 10.24 -14.28 -3.52
N LYS A 230 10.13 -13.12 -2.86
CA LYS A 230 9.43 -11.95 -3.40
C LYS A 230 10.37 -10.88 -3.90
N THR A 231 11.59 -10.85 -3.41
CA THR A 231 12.60 -9.89 -3.87
C THR A 231 13.18 -10.37 -5.19
N ARG A 232 12.97 -9.58 -6.26
CA ARG A 232 13.38 -9.95 -7.61
C ARG A 232 14.09 -8.81 -8.30
N LEU A 233 15.21 -9.14 -8.96
CA LEU A 233 15.89 -8.24 -9.90
C LEU A 233 15.51 -8.66 -11.31
N ILE A 234 14.83 -7.78 -12.04
CA ILE A 234 14.31 -8.05 -13.38
C ILE A 234 14.84 -7.07 -14.42
N GLU A 235 15.01 -7.54 -15.64
CA GLU A 235 15.31 -6.67 -16.79
C GLU A 235 14.05 -5.95 -17.24
N PHE A 236 13.98 -4.66 -16.99
CA PHE A 236 12.78 -3.84 -17.20
C PHE A 236 13.16 -2.40 -17.58
N GLY A 237 12.75 -1.95 -18.76
CA GLY A 237 13.06 -0.61 -19.23
C GLY A 237 12.98 -0.50 -20.74
N ARG A 238 13.44 0.63 -21.26
CA ARG A 238 13.36 0.98 -22.69
C ARG A 238 14.01 -0.06 -23.60
N PHE A 239 15.11 -0.66 -23.19
CA PHE A 239 15.88 -1.60 -24.00
C PHE A 239 15.61 -3.07 -23.68
N ALA A 240 14.82 -3.36 -22.64
CA ALA A 240 14.58 -4.74 -22.20
C ALA A 240 13.99 -5.64 -23.29
N ALA A 241 13.00 -5.14 -24.05
CA ALA A 241 12.37 -5.91 -25.13
C ALA A 241 13.37 -6.25 -26.25
N ARG A 242 14.20 -5.28 -26.67
CA ARG A 242 15.20 -5.46 -27.73
C ARG A 242 16.31 -6.39 -27.27
N GLY A 243 16.88 -6.16 -26.07
CA GLY A 243 17.98 -6.96 -25.53
C GLY A 243 17.57 -8.43 -25.33
N ARG A 244 16.37 -8.69 -24.79
CA ARG A 244 15.84 -10.05 -24.61
C ARG A 244 15.59 -10.74 -25.97
N LYS A 245 15.04 -10.04 -26.96
CA LYS A 245 14.86 -10.58 -28.33
C LYS A 245 16.19 -11.00 -28.97
N GLN A 246 17.23 -10.16 -28.82
CA GLN A 246 18.58 -10.48 -29.35
C GLN A 246 19.19 -11.73 -28.70
N ARG A 247 18.85 -12.02 -27.44
CA ARG A 247 19.29 -13.22 -26.71
C ARG A 247 18.36 -14.42 -26.87
N GLY A 248 17.36 -14.38 -27.77
CA GLY A 248 16.35 -15.43 -27.93
C GLY A 248 15.41 -15.61 -26.73
N GLN A 249 15.34 -14.65 -25.84
CA GLN A 249 14.48 -14.68 -24.66
C GLN A 249 13.10 -14.11 -24.98
N GLY A 250 12.08 -14.51 -24.20
CA GLY A 250 10.72 -14.01 -24.35
C GLY A 250 10.54 -12.52 -24.00
N LYS A 251 9.29 -12.07 -23.93
CA LYS A 251 8.95 -10.68 -23.56
C LYS A 251 9.58 -10.27 -22.20
N PRO A 252 9.81 -8.96 -21.99
CA PRO A 252 10.26 -8.46 -20.69
C PRO A 252 9.36 -8.92 -19.56
N GLU A 253 9.97 -9.16 -18.41
CA GLU A 253 9.24 -9.52 -17.22
C GLU A 253 8.32 -8.37 -16.74
N THR A 254 7.44 -8.71 -15.83
CA THR A 254 6.50 -7.76 -15.24
C THR A 254 6.64 -7.80 -13.73
N PHE A 255 6.35 -6.71 -13.06
CA PHE A 255 6.28 -6.66 -11.61
C PHE A 255 4.96 -6.02 -11.16
N THR A 256 4.60 -6.25 -9.90
CA THR A 256 3.35 -5.72 -9.33
C THR A 256 3.66 -4.80 -8.17
N PHE A 257 3.25 -3.53 -8.29
CA PHE A 257 3.41 -2.53 -7.26
C PHE A 257 2.07 -1.82 -7.01
N LEU A 258 1.69 -1.69 -5.74
CA LEU A 258 0.45 -1.03 -5.28
C LEU A 258 -0.81 -1.47 -6.05
N GLY A 259 -0.93 -2.77 -6.31
CA GLY A 259 -2.11 -3.34 -6.96
C GLY A 259 -2.18 -3.21 -8.48
N PHE A 260 -1.11 -2.71 -9.11
CA PHE A 260 -0.96 -2.64 -10.56
C PHE A 260 0.21 -3.50 -11.04
N THR A 261 -0.01 -4.22 -12.14
CA THR A 261 1.05 -4.88 -12.89
C THR A 261 1.65 -3.89 -13.89
N HIS A 262 2.96 -3.72 -13.82
CA HIS A 262 3.74 -2.86 -14.71
C HIS A 262 4.36 -3.70 -15.81
N TYR A 263 4.30 -3.24 -17.06
CA TYR A 263 4.95 -3.90 -18.20
C TYR A 263 5.47 -2.89 -19.23
N CYS A 264 6.54 -3.28 -19.92
CA CYS A 264 7.13 -2.49 -20.99
C CYS A 264 6.24 -2.54 -22.24
N GLY A 265 5.99 -1.39 -22.85
CA GLY A 265 5.21 -1.28 -24.06
C GLY A 265 5.64 -0.11 -24.93
N GLN A 266 4.87 0.12 -25.99
CA GLN A 266 5.04 1.25 -26.90
C GLN A 266 3.74 2.04 -27.02
N ARG A 267 3.83 3.33 -27.22
CA ARG A 267 2.69 4.18 -27.54
C ARG A 267 2.22 3.88 -28.96
N HIS A 268 0.92 3.74 -29.15
CA HIS A 268 0.35 3.49 -30.48
C HIS A 268 0.56 4.67 -31.44
N SER A 269 0.66 5.92 -30.94
CA SER A 269 0.77 7.12 -31.78
C SER A 269 2.13 7.32 -32.43
N ASN A 270 3.21 6.96 -31.73
CA ASN A 270 4.58 7.29 -32.18
C ASN A 270 5.63 6.19 -31.87
N GLY A 271 5.22 5.02 -31.41
CA GLY A 271 6.13 3.92 -31.07
C GLY A 271 7.03 4.16 -29.86
N ALA A 272 6.94 5.32 -29.19
CA ALA A 272 7.79 5.64 -28.06
C ALA A 272 7.57 4.69 -26.88
N PHE A 273 8.65 4.39 -26.16
CA PHE A 273 8.60 3.55 -24.97
C PHE A 273 7.63 4.10 -23.91
N ILE A 274 6.82 3.24 -23.34
CA ILE A 274 5.93 3.55 -22.23
C ILE A 274 5.87 2.41 -21.22
N VAL A 275 5.75 2.74 -19.95
CA VAL A 275 5.42 1.79 -18.89
C VAL A 275 3.91 1.77 -18.71
N TRP A 276 3.29 0.67 -19.09
CA TRP A 276 1.86 0.46 -18.87
C TRP A 276 1.58 -0.03 -17.45
N ARG A 277 0.45 0.42 -16.90
CA ARG A 277 -0.06 0.04 -15.58
C ARG A 277 -1.46 -0.55 -15.74
N ILE A 278 -1.59 -1.84 -15.51
CA ILE A 278 -2.88 -2.51 -15.54
C ILE A 278 -3.21 -3.09 -14.16
N THR A 279 -4.49 -3.14 -13.84
CA THR A 279 -4.92 -3.77 -12.58
C THR A 279 -4.37 -5.19 -12.45
N ALA A 280 -3.72 -5.48 -11.35
CA ALA A 280 -3.19 -6.81 -11.06
C ALA A 280 -4.32 -7.86 -11.02
N LYS A 281 -4.14 -8.97 -11.75
CA LYS A 281 -5.16 -10.02 -11.92
C LYS A 281 -5.68 -10.54 -10.58
N LYS A 282 -4.78 -10.80 -9.61
CA LYS A 282 -5.14 -11.27 -8.25
C LYS A 282 -6.04 -10.27 -7.52
N ARG A 283 -5.78 -8.96 -7.63
CA ARG A 283 -6.59 -7.89 -7.01
C ARG A 283 -7.99 -7.82 -7.60
N MET A 284 -8.08 -7.88 -8.93
CA MET A 284 -9.39 -7.89 -9.62
C MET A 284 -10.20 -9.13 -9.24
N ALA A 285 -9.58 -10.32 -9.27
CA ALA A 285 -10.23 -11.56 -8.89
C ALA A 285 -10.76 -11.54 -7.46
N ALA A 286 -9.93 -11.11 -6.50
CA ALA A 286 -10.33 -10.98 -5.10
C ALA A 286 -11.54 -10.03 -4.93
N LYS A 287 -11.53 -8.88 -5.61
CA LYS A 287 -12.65 -7.93 -5.56
C LYS A 287 -13.93 -8.50 -6.17
N LEU A 288 -13.83 -9.18 -7.30
CA LEU A 288 -14.98 -9.85 -7.94
C LEU A 288 -15.55 -10.97 -7.07
N ASN A 289 -14.70 -11.76 -6.40
CA ASN A 289 -15.13 -12.79 -5.46
C ASN A 289 -15.86 -12.20 -4.25
N ALA A 290 -15.34 -11.10 -3.69
CA ALA A 290 -16.02 -10.38 -2.60
C ALA A 290 -17.39 -9.84 -3.04
N ILE A 291 -17.49 -9.28 -4.26
CA ILE A 291 -18.76 -8.84 -4.84
C ILE A 291 -19.73 -10.03 -5.01
N LYS A 292 -19.23 -11.17 -5.52
CA LYS A 292 -20.03 -12.40 -5.68
C LYS A 292 -20.61 -12.88 -4.35
N ALA A 293 -19.78 -12.98 -3.32
CA ALA A 293 -20.21 -13.42 -1.99
C ALA A 293 -21.28 -12.48 -1.40
N GLU A 294 -21.09 -11.17 -1.51
CA GLU A 294 -22.03 -10.20 -0.99
C GLU A 294 -23.33 -10.13 -1.79
N LEU A 295 -23.29 -10.32 -3.11
CA LEU A 295 -24.49 -10.48 -3.95
C LEU A 295 -25.31 -11.70 -3.56
N GLN A 296 -24.66 -12.81 -3.16
CA GLN A 296 -25.34 -14.00 -2.67
C GLN A 296 -26.06 -13.73 -1.35
N ARG A 297 -25.45 -13.01 -0.40
CA ARG A 297 -26.09 -12.59 0.86
C ARG A 297 -27.29 -11.70 0.61
N ARG A 298 -27.17 -10.76 -0.34
CA ARG A 298 -28.22 -9.80 -0.71
C ARG A 298 -29.22 -10.35 -1.73
N ARG A 299 -29.23 -11.66 -2.00
CA ARG A 299 -30.08 -12.25 -3.05
C ARG A 299 -31.57 -11.88 -2.92
N HIS A 300 -32.08 -11.76 -1.70
CA HIS A 300 -33.46 -11.45 -1.44
C HIS A 300 -33.78 -9.96 -1.18
N HIS A 301 -32.75 -9.09 -1.18
CA HIS A 301 -32.94 -7.64 -1.02
C HIS A 301 -33.58 -7.02 -2.26
N ARG A 302 -34.19 -5.85 -2.09
CA ARG A 302 -34.74 -5.07 -3.21
C ARG A 302 -33.65 -4.75 -4.24
N THR A 303 -33.99 -4.84 -5.52
CA THR A 303 -33.05 -4.62 -6.63
C THR A 303 -32.45 -3.23 -6.59
N THR A 304 -33.20 -2.20 -6.13
CA THR A 304 -32.72 -0.83 -5.95
C THR A 304 -31.65 -0.71 -4.87
N GLU A 305 -31.81 -1.41 -3.75
CA GLU A 305 -30.83 -1.41 -2.66
C GLU A 305 -29.51 -2.09 -3.11
N VAL A 306 -29.63 -3.23 -3.80
CA VAL A 306 -28.48 -3.93 -4.36
C VAL A 306 -27.78 -3.08 -5.41
N GLY A 307 -28.54 -2.39 -6.27
CA GLY A 307 -28.01 -1.47 -7.27
C GLY A 307 -27.25 -0.30 -6.66
N ALA A 308 -27.82 0.35 -5.63
CA ALA A 308 -27.17 1.45 -4.91
C ALA A 308 -25.87 1.00 -4.22
N TRP A 309 -25.86 -0.19 -3.62
CA TRP A 309 -24.65 -0.77 -3.04
C TRP A 309 -23.60 -1.06 -4.12
N LEU A 310 -23.97 -1.72 -5.24
CA LEU A 310 -23.04 -2.00 -6.35
C LEU A 310 -22.45 -0.72 -6.93
N ARG A 311 -23.27 0.32 -7.10
CA ARG A 311 -22.80 1.62 -7.59
C ARG A 311 -21.67 2.17 -6.72
N ARG A 312 -21.83 2.16 -5.39
CA ARG A 312 -20.79 2.62 -4.45
C ARG A 312 -19.51 1.78 -4.55
N VAL A 313 -19.67 0.45 -4.61
CA VAL A 313 -18.53 -0.48 -4.73
C VAL A 313 -17.76 -0.29 -6.04
N VAL A 314 -18.47 -0.12 -7.16
CA VAL A 314 -17.87 0.08 -8.49
C VAL A 314 -17.21 1.45 -8.59
N LEU A 315 -17.83 2.52 -8.07
CA LEU A 315 -17.21 3.85 -8.01
C LEU A 315 -15.93 3.83 -7.18
N GLY A 316 -15.94 3.23 -5.99
CA GLY A 316 -14.74 3.09 -5.16
C GLY A 316 -13.61 2.31 -5.87
N TYR A 317 -13.96 1.27 -6.65
CA TYR A 317 -13.00 0.56 -7.48
C TYR A 317 -12.42 1.45 -8.59
N TYR A 318 -13.24 2.25 -9.26
CA TYR A 318 -12.78 3.16 -10.30
C TYR A 318 -11.91 4.28 -9.75
N GLN A 319 -12.23 4.84 -8.57
CA GLN A 319 -11.40 5.86 -7.93
C GLN A 319 -9.96 5.42 -7.74
N TYR A 320 -9.71 4.15 -7.53
CA TYR A 320 -8.35 3.61 -7.41
C TYR A 320 -7.77 3.14 -8.75
N HIS A 321 -8.56 2.43 -9.56
CA HIS A 321 -8.02 1.72 -10.72
C HIS A 321 -8.18 2.47 -12.06
N ALA A 322 -8.87 3.61 -12.10
CA ALA A 322 -9.14 4.33 -13.35
C ALA A 322 -7.97 5.24 -13.79
N VAL A 323 -6.78 4.64 -13.93
CA VAL A 323 -5.55 5.29 -14.39
C VAL A 323 -5.39 5.17 -15.92
N PRO A 324 -4.65 6.10 -16.57
CA PRO A 324 -4.34 6.01 -18.00
C PRO A 324 -3.76 4.64 -18.37
N GLY A 325 -4.24 4.08 -19.48
CA GLY A 325 -3.85 2.75 -19.98
C GLY A 325 -4.66 1.57 -19.41
N ASN A 326 -5.47 1.77 -18.36
CA ASN A 326 -6.20 0.68 -17.70
C ASN A 326 -7.66 0.52 -18.16
N THR A 327 -8.13 1.24 -19.18
CA THR A 327 -9.53 1.25 -19.65
C THR A 327 -10.06 -0.15 -19.96
N ARG A 328 -9.23 -1.00 -20.58
CA ARG A 328 -9.61 -2.39 -20.93
C ARG A 328 -9.96 -3.18 -19.67
N GLN A 329 -9.17 -3.07 -18.60
CA GLN A 329 -9.40 -3.81 -17.36
C GLN A 329 -10.65 -3.30 -16.62
N LEU A 330 -10.91 -1.98 -16.66
CA LEU A 330 -12.13 -1.40 -16.11
C LEU A 330 -13.39 -1.91 -16.84
N ARG A 331 -13.33 -2.02 -18.16
CA ARG A 331 -14.43 -2.59 -18.97
C ARG A 331 -14.67 -4.06 -18.63
N ILE A 332 -13.59 -4.84 -18.48
CA ILE A 332 -13.69 -6.24 -18.06
C ILE A 332 -14.31 -6.34 -16.67
N PHE A 333 -13.85 -5.55 -15.73
CA PHE A 333 -14.40 -5.51 -14.37
C PHE A 333 -15.90 -5.18 -14.38
N SER A 334 -16.30 -4.11 -15.07
CA SER A 334 -17.71 -3.70 -15.19
C SER A 334 -18.59 -4.81 -15.75
N ARG A 335 -18.16 -5.43 -16.86
CA ARG A 335 -18.90 -6.56 -17.49
C ARG A 335 -19.04 -7.75 -16.54
N ARG A 336 -17.97 -8.07 -15.79
CA ARG A 336 -18.00 -9.16 -14.81
C ARG A 336 -18.96 -8.86 -13.65
N VAL A 337 -19.02 -7.62 -13.18
CA VAL A 337 -19.99 -7.20 -12.15
C VAL A 337 -21.41 -7.34 -12.65
N CYS A 338 -21.73 -6.88 -13.89
CA CYS A 338 -23.05 -7.07 -14.49
C CYS A 338 -23.41 -8.55 -14.61
N TRP A 339 -22.47 -9.39 -15.04
CA TRP A 339 -22.67 -10.84 -15.17
C TRP A 339 -22.94 -11.50 -13.80
N LEU A 340 -22.18 -11.14 -12.76
CA LEU A 340 -22.42 -11.64 -11.39
C LEU A 340 -23.81 -11.24 -10.88
N TRP A 341 -24.20 -10.00 -11.10
CA TRP A 341 -25.53 -9.53 -10.68
C TRP A 341 -26.65 -10.23 -11.45
N ARG A 342 -26.50 -10.37 -12.78
CA ARG A 342 -27.45 -11.16 -13.58
C ARG A 342 -27.62 -12.57 -13.03
N THR A 343 -26.50 -13.26 -12.74
CA THR A 343 -26.52 -14.64 -12.22
C THR A 343 -27.35 -14.74 -10.91
N VAL A 344 -27.26 -13.75 -10.04
CA VAL A 344 -28.03 -13.73 -8.79
C VAL A 344 -29.50 -13.40 -9.06
N LEU A 345 -29.81 -12.47 -9.98
CA LEU A 345 -31.20 -12.11 -10.33
C LEU A 345 -31.94 -13.29 -10.99
N VAL A 346 -31.32 -13.98 -11.93
CA VAL A 346 -31.94 -15.16 -12.59
C VAL A 346 -32.20 -16.30 -11.59
N ARG A 347 -31.32 -16.47 -10.59
CA ARG A 347 -31.50 -17.51 -9.56
C ARG A 347 -32.53 -17.18 -8.46
N ARG A 348 -33.22 -16.05 -8.53
CA ARG A 348 -34.30 -15.72 -7.60
C ARG A 348 -35.59 -16.53 -7.86
N SER A 349 -35.79 -16.95 -9.12
CA SER A 349 -36.93 -17.76 -9.51
C SER A 349 -36.51 -18.76 -10.57
N GLN A 350 -37.00 -19.99 -10.49
CA GLN A 350 -36.76 -21.04 -11.49
C GLN A 350 -37.36 -20.67 -12.86
N ARG A 351 -38.41 -19.83 -12.88
CA ARG A 351 -39.09 -19.35 -14.09
C ARG A 351 -38.46 -18.08 -14.69
N ALA A 352 -37.46 -17.45 -14.00
CA ALA A 352 -36.88 -16.19 -14.43
C ALA A 352 -35.85 -16.37 -15.54
N GLN A 353 -36.33 -16.56 -16.77
CA GLN A 353 -35.47 -16.43 -17.97
C GLN A 353 -35.40 -14.95 -18.38
N VAL A 354 -34.57 -14.15 -17.71
CA VAL A 354 -34.41 -12.72 -18.02
C VAL A 354 -33.25 -12.55 -19.00
N GLY A 355 -33.57 -12.13 -20.23
CA GLY A 355 -32.59 -11.78 -21.26
C GLY A 355 -31.74 -10.54 -20.87
N TRP A 356 -30.62 -10.37 -21.55
CA TRP A 356 -29.75 -9.22 -21.36
C TRP A 356 -30.47 -7.89 -21.66
N ASP A 357 -31.36 -7.88 -22.66
CA ASP A 357 -32.08 -6.68 -23.10
C ASP A 357 -32.97 -6.09 -21.99
N ARG A 358 -33.63 -6.95 -21.22
CA ARG A 358 -34.43 -6.53 -20.06
C ARG A 358 -33.58 -6.05 -18.87
N LEU A 359 -32.36 -6.53 -18.75
CA LEU A 359 -31.46 -6.17 -17.64
C LEU A 359 -30.56 -4.97 -17.98
N TYR A 360 -30.39 -4.64 -19.25
CA TYR A 360 -29.53 -3.53 -19.67
C TYR A 360 -29.93 -2.18 -19.08
N PRO A 361 -31.22 -1.78 -19.05
CA PRO A 361 -31.65 -0.53 -18.42
C PRO A 361 -31.34 -0.50 -16.92
N LEU A 362 -31.50 -1.64 -16.23
CA LEU A 362 -31.15 -1.78 -14.81
C LEU A 362 -29.65 -1.59 -14.60
N PHE A 363 -28.82 -2.27 -15.39
CA PHE A 363 -27.37 -2.18 -15.26
C PHE A 363 -26.85 -0.78 -15.61
N SER A 364 -27.37 -0.16 -16.67
CA SER A 364 -26.97 1.19 -17.08
C SER A 364 -27.31 2.26 -16.03
N ARG A 365 -28.40 2.06 -15.28
CA ARG A 365 -28.80 2.93 -14.18
C ARG A 365 -27.85 2.86 -12.99
N TRP A 366 -27.38 1.66 -12.63
CA TRP A 366 -26.68 1.42 -11.38
C TRP A 366 -25.18 1.20 -11.53
N ILE A 367 -24.72 0.65 -12.64
CA ILE A 367 -23.29 0.39 -12.87
C ILE A 367 -22.69 1.53 -13.70
N PRO A 368 -21.81 2.34 -13.09
CA PRO A 368 -21.20 3.48 -13.79
C PRO A 368 -20.39 3.03 -15.00
N ARG A 369 -20.44 3.81 -16.07
CA ARG A 369 -19.58 3.57 -17.26
C ARG A 369 -18.12 3.75 -16.89
N PRO A 370 -17.22 2.82 -17.28
CA PRO A 370 -15.79 2.97 -17.04
C PRO A 370 -15.20 4.16 -17.80
N ARG A 371 -14.56 5.07 -17.07
CA ARG A 371 -13.80 6.19 -17.61
C ARG A 371 -12.51 6.38 -16.81
N ILE A 372 -11.50 6.99 -17.43
CA ILE A 372 -10.28 7.36 -16.75
C ILE A 372 -10.57 8.57 -15.84
N LEU A 373 -10.14 8.49 -14.59
CA LEU A 373 -10.36 9.52 -13.56
C LEU A 373 -9.06 10.22 -13.15
N HIS A 374 -7.92 9.59 -13.40
CA HIS A 374 -6.62 10.12 -13.01
C HIS A 374 -5.92 10.79 -14.21
N PRO A 375 -5.16 11.85 -13.98
CA PRO A 375 -4.34 12.46 -15.02
C PRO A 375 -3.21 11.51 -15.45
N TYR A 376 -2.56 11.84 -16.56
CA TYR A 376 -1.36 11.13 -16.97
C TYR A 376 -0.25 11.30 -15.94
N PRO A 377 0.62 10.25 -15.75
CA PRO A 377 1.68 10.26 -14.73
C PRO A 377 2.52 11.51 -14.75
N MET A 378 2.96 11.93 -15.93
CA MET A 378 3.81 13.10 -16.11
C MET A 378 3.10 14.41 -15.68
N ALA A 379 1.82 14.57 -15.99
CA ALA A 379 1.07 15.77 -15.64
C ALA A 379 0.96 15.93 -14.10
N ARG A 380 0.65 14.85 -13.38
CA ARG A 380 0.59 14.88 -11.91
C ARG A 380 1.98 15.04 -11.29
N PHE A 381 2.99 14.35 -11.84
CA PHE A 381 4.35 14.43 -11.33
C PHE A 381 4.92 15.85 -11.46
N ALA A 382 4.78 16.49 -12.64
CA ALA A 382 5.22 17.85 -12.88
C ALA A 382 4.51 18.88 -11.98
N ALA A 383 3.21 18.70 -11.72
CA ALA A 383 2.46 19.57 -10.82
C ALA A 383 2.96 19.53 -9.36
N LEU A 384 3.54 18.41 -8.92
CA LEU A 384 4.07 18.23 -7.58
C LEU A 384 5.58 18.52 -7.46
N HIS A 385 6.26 18.58 -8.59
CA HIS A 385 7.70 18.84 -8.69
C HIS A 385 7.92 19.88 -9.80
N PRO A 386 7.50 21.15 -9.58
CA PRO A 386 7.77 22.22 -10.57
C PRO A 386 9.28 22.34 -10.76
N TRP A 387 9.68 22.60 -12.01
CA TRP A 387 11.07 22.73 -12.45
C TRP A 387 11.70 24.01 -11.92
#